data_5108e69fc13f9c2705d407b504fa642f
#
_entry.id   5108e69fc13f9c2705d407b504fa642f
#
_cell.length_a   1.000
_cell.length_b   1.000
_cell.length_c   1.000
_cell.angle_alpha   90.00
_cell.angle_beta   90.00
_cell.angle_gamma   90.00
#
_symmetry.space_group_name_H-M   'P 1'
#
loop_
_entity.id
_entity.type
_entity.pdbx_description
1 polymer ?
#
loop_
_entity_poly.entity_id
_entity_poly.type
_entity_poly.pdbx_seq_one_letter_code
_entity_poly.pdbx_strand_id
1 'polypeptide(L)'
;MKKECVAMLLAGGQGSRLYVLTGNMAKPAVPFGGKFRIIDFPLSNCTNSGIDTVGVLTQYRPLELNSYIGNGQPWELDRINGGVHILPPYQSAGGAVWYKGTANAIYQNIGFVDLYDPEYVLVLSGDHIYKMDYSDMLRRHTEAKADCTISVMEVPGEDASRFGIMNVDGADNITEFEEKPKNPKSNLASMGIYIFTWQKLRQYLIDDEADPRSENDFGKNIIPEMLRAGEKLVAYRFEGYWKDVGTLDSLWDANMDMLSPGSGLNLLDKKWRIYGRTPTCPPTYIGPAGDVGNSAIAKGCTVLGEVKNSVLSYGTTVGEGAEVSYSVVMPGAVIEPGAKVSYAIVGEKCRVGRNAVVGGTPGSVDFDKWGIAVLGPGTAVAAGETIEPKMMLGVSGKEVRP
;
A
#
# COMPACT_ATOMS: atom_id res chain seq x y z
N MET A 1 -18.76 23.66 -3.45
CA MET A 1 -17.66 24.50 -3.99
C MET A 1 -17.01 23.69 -5.09
N LYS A 2 -16.89 24.24 -6.28
CA LYS A 2 -16.37 23.48 -7.45
C LYS A 2 -14.89 23.18 -7.28
N LYS A 3 -14.49 21.93 -7.51
CA LYS A 3 -13.11 21.45 -7.56
C LYS A 3 -12.79 20.98 -8.97
N GLU A 4 -11.56 21.13 -9.41
CA GLU A 4 -11.15 20.59 -10.69
C GLU A 4 -11.11 19.05 -10.64
N CYS A 5 -10.46 18.51 -9.61
CA CYS A 5 -10.32 17.07 -9.40
C CYS A 5 -10.58 16.68 -7.94
N VAL A 6 -11.27 15.56 -7.74
CA VAL A 6 -11.49 14.91 -6.44
C VAL A 6 -10.85 13.53 -6.49
N ALA A 7 -10.09 13.16 -5.46
CA ALA A 7 -9.52 11.82 -5.36
C ALA A 7 -10.44 10.87 -4.58
N MET A 8 -10.57 9.64 -5.08
CA MET A 8 -11.29 8.54 -4.45
C MET A 8 -10.31 7.40 -4.21
N LEU A 9 -9.92 7.20 -2.95
CA LEU A 9 -8.88 6.27 -2.55
C LEU A 9 -9.49 4.96 -2.03
N LEU A 10 -9.32 3.88 -2.77
CA LEU A 10 -9.81 2.55 -2.45
C LEU A 10 -8.93 1.91 -1.35
N ALA A 11 -9.39 1.92 -0.12
CA ALA A 11 -8.67 1.45 1.07
C ALA A 11 -9.39 0.31 1.81
N GLY A 12 -10.35 -0.36 1.16
CA GLY A 12 -11.21 -1.39 1.74
C GLY A 12 -10.72 -2.83 1.62
N GLY A 13 -9.58 -3.09 1.00
CA GLY A 13 -9.07 -4.44 0.73
C GLY A 13 -8.70 -5.21 2.01
N GLN A 14 -9.03 -6.51 2.06
CA GLN A 14 -8.71 -7.40 3.19
C GLN A 14 -7.21 -7.63 3.39
N GLY A 15 -6.42 -7.60 2.30
CA GLY A 15 -4.99 -7.90 2.37
C GLY A 15 -4.68 -9.35 2.77
N SER A 16 -5.53 -10.31 2.36
CA SER A 16 -5.45 -11.72 2.76
C SER A 16 -4.06 -12.35 2.50
N ARG A 17 -3.35 -11.91 1.46
CA ARG A 17 -2.00 -12.38 1.11
C ARG A 17 -0.88 -11.85 2.02
N LEU A 18 -1.18 -10.95 2.97
CA LEU A 18 -0.28 -10.53 4.05
C LEU A 18 -0.54 -11.32 5.35
N TYR A 19 -1.46 -12.27 5.32
CA TYR A 19 -1.75 -13.25 6.36
C TYR A 19 -1.81 -12.65 7.77
N VAL A 20 -0.87 -13.03 8.63
CA VAL A 20 -0.82 -12.64 10.04
C VAL A 20 -0.66 -11.14 10.26
N LEU A 21 -0.11 -10.40 9.30
CA LEU A 21 0.08 -8.94 9.42
C LEU A 21 -1.24 -8.17 9.31
N THR A 22 -2.21 -8.69 8.56
CA THR A 22 -3.51 -8.05 8.31
C THR A 22 -4.66 -8.69 9.09
N GLY A 23 -4.36 -9.59 10.03
CA GLY A 23 -5.38 -10.25 10.86
C GLY A 23 -6.29 -9.28 11.62
N ASN A 24 -5.75 -8.14 12.06
CA ASN A 24 -6.46 -7.14 12.85
C ASN A 24 -6.50 -5.73 12.23
N MET A 25 -5.85 -5.52 11.08
CA MET A 25 -5.80 -4.21 10.41
C MET A 25 -6.02 -4.33 8.90
N ALA A 26 -6.48 -3.25 8.28
CA ALA A 26 -6.56 -3.15 6.83
C ALA A 26 -5.16 -3.04 6.19
N LYS A 27 -4.96 -3.59 4.98
CA LYS A 27 -3.68 -3.54 4.26
C LYS A 27 -3.08 -2.12 4.18
N PRO A 28 -3.83 -1.04 3.88
CA PRO A 28 -3.28 0.31 3.82
C PRO A 28 -2.71 0.83 5.16
N ALA A 29 -3.08 0.21 6.29
CA ALA A 29 -2.58 0.57 7.61
C ALA A 29 -1.27 -0.14 7.98
N VAL A 30 -0.77 -1.08 7.18
CA VAL A 30 0.47 -1.82 7.46
C VAL A 30 1.67 -0.86 7.48
N PRO A 31 2.55 -0.94 8.51
CA PRO A 31 3.76 -0.12 8.60
C PRO A 31 4.74 -0.39 7.46
N PHE A 32 5.41 0.68 7.02
CA PHE A 32 6.39 0.65 5.94
C PHE A 32 7.54 1.65 6.21
N GLY A 33 8.76 1.28 5.81
CA GLY A 33 9.92 2.18 5.81
C GLY A 33 10.29 2.75 7.17
N GLY A 34 9.94 2.07 8.26
CA GLY A 34 10.24 2.46 9.64
C GLY A 34 9.38 3.59 10.20
N LYS A 35 8.81 4.43 9.36
CA LYS A 35 8.09 5.65 9.76
C LYS A 35 6.66 5.71 9.25
N PHE A 36 6.40 5.16 8.08
CA PHE A 36 5.16 5.35 7.33
C PHE A 36 4.21 4.15 7.47
N ARG A 37 2.99 4.33 6.97
CA ARG A 37 2.07 3.26 6.58
C ARG A 37 1.85 3.32 5.07
N ILE A 38 1.38 2.26 4.46
CA ILE A 38 1.19 2.20 3.00
C ILE A 38 0.29 3.36 2.51
N ILE A 39 -0.77 3.70 3.25
CA ILE A 39 -1.71 4.79 2.94
C ILE A 39 -1.05 6.19 2.84
N ASP A 40 0.11 6.38 3.45
CA ASP A 40 0.81 7.67 3.46
C ASP A 40 1.26 8.08 2.04
N PHE A 41 1.56 7.11 1.19
CA PHE A 41 2.03 7.35 -0.17
C PHE A 41 0.95 8.00 -1.05
N PRO A 42 -0.22 7.39 -1.27
CA PRO A 42 -1.26 8.02 -2.07
C PRO A 42 -1.78 9.34 -1.47
N LEU A 43 -1.91 9.46 -0.14
CA LEU A 43 -2.32 10.72 0.49
C LEU A 43 -1.28 11.82 0.28
N SER A 44 0.02 11.51 0.41
CA SER A 44 1.10 12.47 0.16
C SER A 44 1.18 12.87 -1.31
N ASN A 45 0.98 11.91 -2.22
CA ASN A 45 0.95 12.21 -3.64
C ASN A 45 -0.22 13.14 -3.99
N CYS A 46 -1.41 12.96 -3.38
CA CYS A 46 -2.53 13.89 -3.56
C CYS A 46 -2.14 15.32 -3.15
N THR A 47 -1.62 15.48 -1.94
CA THR A 47 -1.20 16.79 -1.41
C THR A 47 -0.12 17.44 -2.27
N ASN A 48 0.92 16.69 -2.62
CA ASN A 48 2.01 17.19 -3.45
C ASN A 48 1.57 17.56 -4.88
N SER A 49 0.52 16.91 -5.40
CA SER A 49 -0.10 17.19 -6.70
C SER A 49 -1.17 18.29 -6.65
N GLY A 50 -1.39 18.93 -5.49
CA GLY A 50 -2.39 19.97 -5.33
C GLY A 50 -3.85 19.46 -5.25
N ILE A 51 -4.07 18.15 -5.13
CA ILE A 51 -5.41 17.55 -4.93
C ILE A 51 -5.73 17.56 -3.44
N ASP A 52 -6.61 18.45 -3.04
CA ASP A 52 -6.90 18.77 -1.65
C ASP A 52 -8.19 18.13 -1.11
N THR A 53 -8.89 17.35 -1.91
CA THR A 53 -10.16 16.70 -1.54
C THR A 53 -10.06 15.21 -1.85
N VAL A 54 -10.09 14.40 -0.79
CA VAL A 54 -9.85 12.96 -0.88
C VAL A 54 -10.92 12.19 -0.12
N GLY A 55 -11.70 11.36 -0.81
CA GLY A 55 -12.58 10.37 -0.20
C GLY A 55 -11.84 9.06 -0.01
N VAL A 56 -11.69 8.57 1.22
CA VAL A 56 -11.05 7.29 1.53
C VAL A 56 -12.10 6.24 1.80
N LEU A 57 -12.25 5.29 0.89
CA LEU A 57 -13.26 4.23 0.97
C LEU A 57 -12.73 3.07 1.81
N THR A 58 -13.22 2.96 3.05
CA THR A 58 -12.79 1.95 4.02
C THR A 58 -13.87 0.91 4.22
N GLN A 59 -13.51 -0.34 4.43
CA GLN A 59 -14.49 -1.42 4.67
C GLN A 59 -13.97 -2.46 5.66
N TYR A 60 -12.85 -3.12 5.35
CA TYR A 60 -12.31 -4.19 6.17
C TYR A 60 -11.46 -3.63 7.32
N ARG A 61 -11.72 -4.08 8.58
CA ARG A 61 -10.97 -3.68 9.78
C ARG A 61 -10.66 -2.16 9.83
N PRO A 62 -11.66 -1.28 9.76
CA PRO A 62 -11.42 0.13 9.51
C PRO A 62 -10.89 0.91 10.72
N LEU A 63 -11.02 0.39 11.94
CA LEU A 63 -10.79 1.14 13.18
C LEU A 63 -9.37 1.75 13.23
N GLU A 64 -8.34 0.94 12.99
CA GLU A 64 -6.96 1.41 13.07
C GLU A 64 -6.63 2.38 11.94
N LEU A 65 -7.06 2.07 10.71
CA LEU A 65 -6.87 2.94 9.55
C LEU A 65 -7.57 4.29 9.73
N ASN A 66 -8.83 4.28 10.15
CA ASN A 66 -9.61 5.50 10.38
C ASN A 66 -8.99 6.36 11.50
N SER A 67 -8.54 5.72 12.59
CA SER A 67 -7.85 6.41 13.70
C SER A 67 -6.52 6.99 13.27
N TYR A 68 -5.80 6.30 12.36
CA TYR A 68 -4.53 6.79 11.82
C TYR A 68 -4.71 8.00 10.90
N ILE A 69 -5.68 7.95 9.99
CA ILE A 69 -5.98 9.06 9.08
C ILE A 69 -6.49 10.27 9.89
N GLY A 70 -7.41 10.05 10.83
CA GLY A 70 -8.01 11.12 11.63
C GLY A 70 -8.67 12.17 10.74
N ASN A 71 -8.31 13.44 10.95
CA ASN A 71 -8.77 14.58 10.15
C ASN A 71 -7.86 14.94 8.96
N GLY A 72 -6.78 14.18 8.72
CA GLY A 72 -5.88 14.43 7.60
C GLY A 72 -4.76 15.44 7.84
N GLN A 73 -4.64 15.98 9.05
CA GLN A 73 -3.64 16.99 9.38
C GLN A 73 -2.18 16.60 9.01
N PRO A 74 -1.71 15.37 9.21
CA PRO A 74 -0.35 15.00 8.84
C PRO A 74 -0.01 15.19 7.35
N TRP A 75 -1.01 15.16 6.49
CA TRP A 75 -0.89 15.33 5.02
C TRP A 75 -1.39 16.70 4.54
N GLU A 76 -1.68 17.66 5.45
CA GLU A 76 -2.28 18.97 5.11
C GLU A 76 -3.65 18.83 4.41
N LEU A 77 -4.39 17.78 4.74
CA LEU A 77 -5.73 17.46 4.24
C LEU A 77 -6.83 17.73 5.28
N ASP A 78 -6.60 18.63 6.24
CA ASP A 78 -7.56 19.08 7.28
C ASP A 78 -8.24 20.39 6.90
N ARG A 79 -8.57 20.56 5.62
CA ARG A 79 -9.09 21.81 5.06
C ARG A 79 -10.58 21.99 5.35
N ILE A 80 -11.01 23.24 5.52
CA ILE A 80 -12.44 23.61 5.73
C ILE A 80 -13.27 23.27 4.48
N ASN A 81 -12.69 23.48 3.29
CA ASN A 81 -13.33 23.21 2.01
C ASN A 81 -12.56 22.16 1.24
N GLY A 82 -12.90 20.90 1.43
CA GLY A 82 -12.18 19.74 0.94
C GLY A 82 -11.63 18.94 2.11
N GLY A 83 -10.35 18.49 1.99
CA GLY A 83 -9.70 17.66 2.99
C GLY A 83 -9.96 16.17 2.81
N VAL A 84 -9.51 15.37 3.77
CA VAL A 84 -9.75 13.93 3.74
C VAL A 84 -11.07 13.58 4.42
N HIS A 85 -11.85 12.73 3.75
CA HIS A 85 -13.12 12.19 4.25
C HIS A 85 -13.08 10.69 4.26
N ILE A 86 -13.41 10.07 5.39
CA ILE A 86 -13.52 8.62 5.49
C ILE A 86 -14.93 8.22 5.10
N LEU A 87 -15.04 7.36 4.10
CA LEU A 87 -16.28 6.91 3.48
C LEU A 87 -16.45 5.40 3.73
N PRO A 88 -17.05 4.98 4.84
CA PRO A 88 -17.40 3.58 5.06
C PRO A 88 -18.70 3.23 4.32
N PRO A 89 -18.96 1.94 4.04
CA PRO A 89 -20.28 1.51 3.61
C PRO A 89 -21.33 1.90 4.65
N TYR A 90 -22.53 2.26 4.19
CA TYR A 90 -23.59 2.73 5.08
C TYR A 90 -24.91 2.01 4.81
N GLN A 91 -25.81 2.08 5.76
CA GLN A 91 -27.16 1.54 5.62
C GLN A 91 -28.05 2.55 4.91
N SER A 92 -28.58 2.14 3.76
CA SER A 92 -29.63 2.86 3.03
C SER A 92 -31.03 2.37 3.45
N ALA A 93 -32.09 2.97 2.88
CA ALA A 93 -33.46 2.49 3.08
C ALA A 93 -33.66 1.04 2.63
N GLY A 94 -32.81 0.52 1.73
CA GLY A 94 -32.80 -0.88 1.26
C GLY A 94 -31.98 -1.84 2.13
N GLY A 95 -31.39 -1.40 3.23
CA GLY A 95 -30.55 -2.21 4.14
C GLY A 95 -29.07 -1.82 4.13
N ALA A 96 -28.25 -2.51 4.93
CA ALA A 96 -26.82 -2.35 4.95
C ALA A 96 -26.19 -3.10 3.79
N VAL A 97 -25.42 -2.41 2.96
CA VAL A 97 -24.77 -3.02 1.79
C VAL A 97 -23.26 -2.73 1.84
N TRP A 98 -22.48 -3.81 1.98
CA TRP A 98 -21.03 -3.73 1.81
C TRP A 98 -20.67 -3.33 0.38
N TYR A 99 -19.50 -2.73 0.18
CA TYR A 99 -18.99 -2.52 -1.17
C TYR A 99 -18.79 -3.88 -1.87
N LYS A 100 -19.52 -4.10 -2.96
CA LYS A 100 -19.49 -5.36 -3.72
C LYS A 100 -18.20 -5.51 -4.52
N GLY A 101 -17.62 -4.38 -4.97
CA GLY A 101 -16.40 -4.29 -5.77
C GLY A 101 -15.87 -2.86 -5.78
N THR A 102 -14.80 -2.65 -6.52
CA THR A 102 -14.11 -1.36 -6.59
C THR A 102 -14.96 -0.26 -7.22
N ALA A 103 -15.75 -0.57 -8.26
CA ALA A 103 -16.68 0.37 -8.90
C ALA A 103 -17.88 0.67 -8.00
N ASN A 104 -18.45 -0.35 -7.35
CA ASN A 104 -19.57 -0.15 -6.43
C ASN A 104 -19.19 0.74 -5.24
N ALA A 105 -17.94 0.68 -4.77
CA ALA A 105 -17.48 1.58 -3.71
C ALA A 105 -17.58 3.05 -4.12
N ILE A 106 -17.21 3.38 -5.36
CA ILE A 106 -17.37 4.75 -5.89
C ILE A 106 -18.85 5.06 -6.13
N TYR A 107 -19.63 4.12 -6.71
CA TYR A 107 -21.05 4.28 -6.94
C TYR A 107 -21.83 4.67 -5.68
N GLN A 108 -21.61 3.97 -4.56
CA GLN A 108 -22.29 4.27 -3.30
C GLN A 108 -21.91 5.68 -2.77
N ASN A 109 -20.82 6.27 -3.24
CA ASN A 109 -20.31 7.58 -2.82
C ASN A 109 -20.40 8.65 -3.93
N ILE A 110 -21.23 8.45 -4.97
CA ILE A 110 -21.49 9.45 -6.03
C ILE A 110 -21.91 10.80 -5.40
N GLY A 111 -22.78 10.76 -4.39
CA GLY A 111 -23.22 11.98 -3.68
C GLY A 111 -22.09 12.77 -3.04
N PHE A 112 -21.04 12.10 -2.53
CA PHE A 112 -19.85 12.78 -2.01
C PHE A 112 -19.11 13.51 -3.14
N VAL A 113 -18.91 12.89 -4.28
CA VAL A 113 -18.23 13.50 -5.42
C VAL A 113 -19.06 14.67 -5.98
N ASP A 114 -20.37 14.47 -6.16
CA ASP A 114 -21.29 15.48 -6.67
C ASP A 114 -21.34 16.76 -5.79
N LEU A 115 -21.04 16.69 -4.46
CA LEU A 115 -20.94 17.85 -3.58
C LEU A 115 -19.89 18.87 -4.05
N TYR A 116 -18.84 18.42 -4.72
CA TYR A 116 -17.73 19.24 -5.19
C TYR A 116 -17.85 19.61 -6.67
N ASP A 117 -18.80 19.03 -7.40
CA ASP A 117 -19.03 19.24 -8.85
C ASP A 117 -17.71 19.26 -9.65
N PRO A 118 -16.87 18.20 -9.52
CA PRO A 118 -15.58 18.18 -10.17
C PRO A 118 -15.70 17.91 -11.67
N GLU A 119 -14.72 18.34 -12.43
CA GLU A 119 -14.58 17.95 -13.83
C GLU A 119 -13.99 16.53 -13.95
N TYR A 120 -13.05 16.22 -13.05
CA TYR A 120 -12.32 14.95 -13.06
C TYR A 120 -12.37 14.25 -11.70
N VAL A 121 -12.27 12.91 -11.74
CA VAL A 121 -12.11 12.08 -10.54
C VAL A 121 -10.87 11.22 -10.71
N LEU A 122 -9.98 11.31 -9.72
CA LEU A 122 -8.81 10.46 -9.60
C LEU A 122 -9.15 9.26 -8.70
N VAL A 123 -9.15 8.05 -9.26
CA VAL A 123 -9.34 6.80 -8.51
C VAL A 123 -8.00 6.19 -8.22
N LEU A 124 -7.74 5.87 -6.94
CA LEU A 124 -6.45 5.40 -6.43
C LEU A 124 -6.59 4.07 -5.70
N SER A 125 -5.62 3.18 -5.86
CA SER A 125 -5.40 2.06 -4.97
C SER A 125 -4.62 2.50 -3.73
N GLY A 126 -5.07 2.10 -2.54
CA GLY A 126 -4.47 2.46 -1.25
C GLY A 126 -3.39 1.50 -0.76
N ASP A 127 -2.84 0.65 -1.61
CA ASP A 127 -2.01 -0.50 -1.23
C ASP A 127 -0.68 -0.62 -1.98
N HIS A 128 -0.23 0.47 -2.61
CA HIS A 128 1.03 0.54 -3.37
C HIS A 128 2.03 1.53 -2.77
N ILE A 129 3.31 1.29 -3.01
CA ILE A 129 4.42 2.16 -2.62
C ILE A 129 4.97 2.82 -3.89
N TYR A 130 4.83 4.14 -3.99
CA TYR A 130 5.27 4.93 -5.15
C TYR A 130 5.26 6.43 -4.85
N LYS A 131 5.95 7.22 -5.68
CA LYS A 131 5.93 8.67 -5.66
C LYS A 131 5.53 9.15 -7.05
N MET A 132 4.41 9.85 -7.16
CA MET A 132 3.85 10.25 -8.45
C MET A 132 3.18 11.61 -8.35
N ASP A 133 3.46 12.47 -9.35
CA ASP A 133 2.73 13.71 -9.56
C ASP A 133 1.48 13.44 -10.42
N TYR A 134 0.32 13.49 -9.78
CA TYR A 134 -0.95 13.29 -10.48
C TYR A 134 -1.32 14.49 -11.38
N SER A 135 -0.71 15.66 -11.18
CA SER A 135 -0.97 16.82 -12.03
C SER A 135 -0.46 16.61 -13.45
N ASP A 136 0.65 15.87 -13.63
CA ASP A 136 1.15 15.48 -14.94
C ASP A 136 0.20 14.51 -15.66
N MET A 137 -0.35 13.55 -14.92
CA MET A 137 -1.35 12.63 -15.47
C MET A 137 -2.65 13.37 -15.81
N LEU A 138 -3.09 14.32 -14.98
CA LEU A 138 -4.28 15.15 -15.23
C LEU A 138 -4.08 16.04 -16.47
N ARG A 139 -2.90 16.64 -16.62
CA ARG A 139 -2.53 17.40 -17.83
C ARG A 139 -2.62 16.52 -19.09
N ARG A 140 -2.06 15.31 -19.05
CA ARG A 140 -2.16 14.35 -20.17
C ARG A 140 -3.62 14.00 -20.49
N HIS A 141 -4.46 13.80 -19.46
CA HIS A 141 -5.89 13.53 -19.60
C HIS A 141 -6.61 14.68 -20.34
N THR A 142 -6.38 15.91 -19.90
CA THR A 142 -7.02 17.11 -20.47
C THR A 142 -6.56 17.40 -21.88
N GLU A 143 -5.24 17.35 -22.16
CA GLU A 143 -4.66 17.54 -23.48
C GLU A 143 -5.17 16.50 -24.49
N ALA A 144 -5.27 15.26 -24.06
CA ALA A 144 -5.81 14.18 -24.89
C ALA A 144 -7.33 14.26 -25.06
N LYS A 145 -8.04 15.06 -24.25
CA LYS A 145 -9.52 15.04 -24.13
C LYS A 145 -10.01 13.61 -23.92
N ALA A 146 -9.38 12.92 -22.99
CA ALA A 146 -9.70 11.55 -22.69
C ALA A 146 -10.97 11.42 -21.84
N ASP A 147 -11.71 10.32 -21.96
CA ASP A 147 -12.78 9.94 -21.04
C ASP A 147 -12.24 9.21 -19.84
N CYS A 148 -11.13 8.43 -20.06
CA CYS A 148 -10.36 7.79 -19.00
C CYS A 148 -8.85 7.84 -19.34
N THR A 149 -8.02 8.11 -18.34
CA THR A 149 -6.56 7.93 -18.42
C THR A 149 -6.14 6.90 -17.37
N ILE A 150 -5.34 5.92 -17.79
CA ILE A 150 -4.85 4.84 -16.92
C ILE A 150 -3.35 4.98 -16.77
N SER A 151 -2.87 5.08 -15.53
CA SER A 151 -1.43 5.01 -15.28
C SER A 151 -0.92 3.59 -15.48
N VAL A 152 0.16 3.47 -16.25
CA VAL A 152 0.72 2.19 -16.68
C VAL A 152 2.23 2.16 -16.49
N MET A 153 2.76 0.95 -16.29
CA MET A 153 4.18 0.67 -16.18
C MET A 153 4.52 -0.64 -16.88
N GLU A 154 5.70 -0.73 -17.45
CA GLU A 154 6.22 -1.99 -17.96
C GLU A 154 6.69 -2.87 -16.79
N VAL A 155 6.19 -4.10 -16.73
CA VAL A 155 6.57 -5.08 -15.71
C VAL A 155 7.28 -6.27 -16.36
N PRO A 156 8.09 -7.06 -15.60
CA PRO A 156 8.62 -8.33 -16.09
C PRO A 156 7.49 -9.23 -16.60
N GLY A 157 7.71 -9.93 -17.71
CA GLY A 157 6.66 -10.75 -18.34
C GLY A 157 6.07 -11.82 -17.43
N GLU A 158 6.87 -12.36 -16.51
CA GLU A 158 6.44 -13.34 -15.50
C GLU A 158 5.44 -12.76 -14.47
N ASP A 159 5.50 -11.44 -14.20
CA ASP A 159 4.60 -10.75 -13.30
C ASP A 159 3.33 -10.23 -13.97
N ALA A 160 3.30 -10.14 -15.29
CA ALA A 160 2.22 -9.49 -16.04
C ALA A 160 0.84 -10.11 -15.74
N SER A 161 0.77 -11.43 -15.51
CA SER A 161 -0.49 -12.13 -15.18
C SER A 161 -1.13 -11.70 -13.84
N ARG A 162 -0.43 -10.91 -13.04
CA ARG A 162 -0.93 -10.41 -11.73
C ARG A 162 -1.73 -9.13 -11.84
N PHE A 163 -1.63 -8.42 -12.98
CA PHE A 163 -2.15 -7.08 -13.21
C PHE A 163 -3.17 -7.03 -14.35
N GLY A 164 -3.92 -5.95 -14.43
CA GLY A 164 -4.63 -5.58 -15.64
C GLY A 164 -3.62 -5.18 -16.72
N ILE A 165 -3.67 -5.83 -17.87
CA ILE A 165 -2.71 -5.63 -18.96
C ILE A 165 -3.37 -4.89 -20.12
N MET A 166 -2.64 -3.98 -20.73
CA MET A 166 -3.14 -3.16 -21.85
C MET A 166 -2.30 -3.32 -23.10
N ASN A 167 -2.99 -3.22 -24.25
CA ASN A 167 -2.39 -2.90 -25.52
C ASN A 167 -2.71 -1.44 -25.89
N VAL A 168 -1.75 -0.76 -26.46
CA VAL A 168 -1.88 0.64 -26.88
C VAL A 168 -1.44 0.81 -28.33
N ASP A 169 -1.98 1.84 -29.00
CA ASP A 169 -1.49 2.27 -30.31
C ASP A 169 -0.26 3.18 -30.20
N GLY A 170 0.26 3.66 -31.33
CA GLY A 170 1.45 4.54 -31.37
C GLY A 170 1.26 5.93 -30.74
N ALA A 171 0.04 6.29 -30.32
CA ALA A 171 -0.31 7.53 -29.64
C ALA A 171 -0.71 7.31 -28.15
N ASP A 172 -0.45 6.10 -27.63
CA ASP A 172 -0.84 5.64 -26.31
C ASP A 172 -2.36 5.58 -26.08
N ASN A 173 -3.20 5.51 -27.13
CA ASN A 173 -4.60 5.17 -26.95
C ASN A 173 -4.72 3.68 -26.61
N ILE A 174 -5.50 3.35 -25.57
CA ILE A 174 -5.71 1.97 -25.14
C ILE A 174 -6.68 1.30 -26.12
N THR A 175 -6.22 0.21 -26.74
CA THR A 175 -6.98 -0.55 -27.72
C THR A 175 -7.57 -1.83 -27.16
N GLU A 176 -6.95 -2.37 -26.09
CA GLU A 176 -7.39 -3.60 -25.42
C GLU A 176 -7.00 -3.54 -23.95
N PHE A 177 -7.86 -4.09 -23.08
CA PHE A 177 -7.60 -4.26 -21.66
C PHE A 177 -8.02 -5.66 -21.21
N GLU A 178 -7.13 -6.36 -20.52
CA GLU A 178 -7.38 -7.70 -19.99
C GLU A 178 -7.04 -7.74 -18.48
N GLU A 179 -8.01 -8.03 -17.63
CA GLU A 179 -7.80 -8.15 -16.18
C GLU A 179 -7.18 -9.50 -15.83
N LYS A 180 -5.94 -9.48 -15.35
CA LYS A 180 -5.17 -10.66 -14.91
C LYS A 180 -5.18 -11.82 -15.91
N PRO A 181 -4.73 -11.60 -17.15
CA PRO A 181 -4.77 -12.62 -18.18
C PRO A 181 -3.78 -13.76 -17.86
N LYS A 182 -4.19 -15.00 -18.14
CA LYS A 182 -3.29 -16.18 -18.00
C LYS A 182 -2.10 -16.12 -18.95
N ASN A 183 -2.32 -15.60 -20.14
CA ASN A 183 -1.31 -15.44 -21.19
C ASN A 183 -1.32 -13.99 -21.68
N PRO A 184 -0.62 -13.09 -21.00
CA PRO A 184 -0.63 -11.67 -21.34
C PRO A 184 -0.01 -11.43 -22.73
N LYS A 185 -0.65 -10.58 -23.55
CA LYS A 185 -0.16 -10.18 -24.87
C LYS A 185 0.85 -9.03 -24.81
N SER A 186 0.92 -8.36 -23.68
CA SER A 186 1.78 -7.21 -23.41
C SER A 186 2.30 -7.30 -21.98
N ASN A 187 3.32 -6.51 -21.66
CA ASN A 187 3.81 -6.32 -20.29
C ASN A 187 3.47 -4.94 -19.72
N LEU A 188 2.59 -4.19 -20.39
CA LEU A 188 2.14 -2.87 -19.95
C LEU A 188 1.02 -3.04 -18.92
N ALA A 189 1.39 -2.93 -17.65
CA ALA A 189 0.50 -3.20 -16.52
C ALA A 189 -0.18 -1.94 -15.99
N SER A 190 -1.46 -2.04 -15.63
CA SER A 190 -2.17 -1.02 -14.88
C SER A 190 -1.63 -0.89 -13.47
N MET A 191 -1.36 0.33 -13.06
CA MET A 191 -1.01 0.64 -11.67
C MET A 191 -2.23 0.76 -10.74
N GLY A 192 -3.47 0.58 -11.25
CA GLY A 192 -4.67 0.81 -10.45
C GLY A 192 -4.90 2.28 -10.11
N ILE A 193 -4.40 3.18 -10.95
CA ILE A 193 -4.52 4.64 -10.83
C ILE A 193 -5.19 5.14 -12.09
N TYR A 194 -6.36 5.76 -11.92
CA TYR A 194 -7.21 6.18 -13.03
C TYR A 194 -7.64 7.64 -12.88
N ILE A 195 -7.66 8.41 -13.96
CA ILE A 195 -8.38 9.68 -14.03
C ILE A 195 -9.55 9.52 -15.01
N PHE A 196 -10.72 9.87 -14.57
CA PHE A 196 -11.93 9.86 -15.36
C PHE A 196 -12.52 11.25 -15.48
N THR A 197 -13.09 11.57 -16.62
CA THR A 197 -14.07 12.65 -16.75
C THR A 197 -15.31 12.28 -15.91
N TRP A 198 -15.64 13.08 -14.88
CA TRP A 198 -16.62 12.68 -13.85
C TRP A 198 -17.99 12.31 -14.42
N GLN A 199 -18.55 13.13 -15.29
CA GLN A 199 -19.87 12.88 -15.85
C GLN A 199 -19.94 11.55 -16.61
N LYS A 200 -18.85 11.18 -17.29
CA LYS A 200 -18.75 9.87 -17.95
C LYS A 200 -18.72 8.73 -16.93
N LEU A 201 -17.77 8.77 -15.99
CA LEU A 201 -17.66 7.73 -14.96
C LEU A 201 -18.98 7.56 -14.20
N ARG A 202 -19.62 8.67 -13.82
CA ARG A 202 -20.87 8.68 -13.07
C ARG A 202 -21.97 7.87 -13.79
N GLN A 203 -22.10 8.04 -15.10
CA GLN A 203 -23.09 7.29 -15.88
C GLN A 203 -22.75 5.79 -15.91
N TYR A 204 -21.49 5.44 -16.22
CA TYR A 204 -21.04 4.04 -16.23
C TYR A 204 -21.22 3.35 -14.88
N LEU A 205 -21.01 4.03 -13.75
CA LEU A 205 -21.24 3.48 -12.42
C LEU A 205 -22.72 3.18 -12.15
N ILE A 206 -23.64 4.05 -12.63
CA ILE A 206 -25.09 3.85 -12.48
C ILE A 206 -25.54 2.67 -13.33
N ASP A 207 -25.07 2.59 -14.57
CA ASP A 207 -25.45 1.52 -15.50
C ASP A 207 -24.88 0.17 -15.03
N ASP A 208 -23.64 0.15 -14.51
CA ASP A 208 -22.99 -1.04 -13.96
C ASP A 208 -23.72 -1.60 -12.73
N GLU A 209 -24.14 -0.74 -11.80
CA GLU A 209 -24.93 -1.18 -10.63
C GLU A 209 -26.30 -1.73 -11.02
N ALA A 210 -26.87 -1.27 -12.12
CA ALA A 210 -28.14 -1.77 -12.64
C ALA A 210 -28.02 -3.14 -13.35
N ASP A 211 -26.82 -3.56 -13.76
CA ASP A 211 -26.60 -4.89 -14.37
C ASP A 211 -26.34 -5.96 -13.28
N PRO A 212 -27.28 -6.89 -13.06
CA PRO A 212 -27.13 -7.93 -12.04
C PRO A 212 -26.00 -8.93 -12.34
N ARG A 213 -25.42 -8.91 -13.53
CA ARG A 213 -24.30 -9.77 -13.94
C ARG A 213 -22.95 -9.12 -13.67
N SER A 214 -22.93 -7.83 -13.35
CA SER A 214 -21.70 -7.12 -13.06
C SER A 214 -21.06 -7.62 -11.76
N GLU A 215 -19.72 -7.70 -11.74
CA GLU A 215 -18.92 -7.88 -10.54
C GLU A 215 -18.60 -6.54 -9.84
N ASN A 216 -19.10 -5.43 -10.39
CA ASN A 216 -18.89 -4.06 -9.92
C ASN A 216 -17.41 -3.70 -9.76
N ASP A 217 -16.58 -4.07 -10.71
CA ASP A 217 -15.13 -3.90 -10.71
C ASP A 217 -14.66 -3.03 -11.90
N PHE A 218 -13.67 -2.15 -11.65
CA PHE A 218 -13.15 -1.29 -12.70
C PHE A 218 -12.53 -2.08 -13.85
N GLY A 219 -11.67 -3.06 -13.54
CA GLY A 219 -10.95 -3.84 -14.54
C GLY A 219 -11.83 -4.84 -15.29
N LYS A 220 -12.84 -5.41 -14.62
CA LYS A 220 -13.70 -6.43 -15.23
C LYS A 220 -14.91 -5.85 -15.94
N ASN A 221 -15.43 -4.71 -15.49
CA ASN A 221 -16.70 -4.16 -15.96
C ASN A 221 -16.54 -2.77 -16.58
N ILE A 222 -16.15 -1.75 -15.80
CA ILE A 222 -16.18 -0.35 -16.24
C ILE A 222 -15.25 -0.10 -17.43
N ILE A 223 -13.96 -0.43 -17.32
CA ILE A 223 -12.96 -0.16 -18.36
C ILE A 223 -13.28 -0.93 -19.66
N PRO A 224 -13.59 -2.24 -19.63
CA PRO A 224 -14.00 -2.96 -20.82
C PRO A 224 -15.27 -2.42 -21.48
N GLU A 225 -16.27 -1.94 -20.68
CA GLU A 225 -17.49 -1.36 -21.23
C GLU A 225 -17.21 -0.02 -21.91
N MET A 226 -16.39 0.85 -21.29
CA MET A 226 -15.98 2.11 -21.92
C MET A 226 -15.26 1.88 -23.24
N LEU A 227 -14.36 0.88 -23.32
CA LEU A 227 -13.67 0.50 -24.55
C LEU A 227 -14.68 0.02 -25.62
N ARG A 228 -15.64 -0.84 -25.26
CA ARG A 228 -16.69 -1.33 -26.18
C ARG A 228 -17.59 -0.22 -26.71
N ALA A 229 -17.87 0.78 -25.87
CA ALA A 229 -18.65 1.95 -26.25
C ALA A 229 -17.88 2.94 -27.15
N GLY A 230 -16.56 2.71 -27.36
CA GLY A 230 -15.72 3.60 -28.17
C GLY A 230 -15.29 4.87 -27.47
N GLU A 231 -15.34 4.89 -26.14
CA GLU A 231 -14.82 6.01 -25.36
C GLU A 231 -13.29 6.14 -25.51
N LYS A 232 -12.76 7.34 -25.33
CA LYS A 232 -11.34 7.59 -25.49
C LYS A 232 -10.56 7.26 -24.21
N LEU A 233 -9.88 6.12 -24.20
CA LEU A 233 -9.01 5.69 -23.11
C LEU A 233 -7.53 5.88 -23.50
N VAL A 234 -6.74 6.50 -22.61
CA VAL A 234 -5.33 6.83 -22.86
C VAL A 234 -4.44 6.26 -21.77
N ALA A 235 -3.30 5.71 -22.15
CA ALA A 235 -2.27 5.30 -21.20
C ALA A 235 -1.38 6.49 -20.81
N TYR A 236 -1.09 6.59 -19.52
CA TYR A 236 -0.06 7.48 -18.97
C TYR A 236 1.12 6.62 -18.51
N ARG A 237 2.22 6.65 -19.26
CA ARG A 237 3.42 5.88 -18.90
C ARG A 237 4.11 6.52 -17.73
N PHE A 238 4.07 5.82 -16.58
CA PHE A 238 4.75 6.25 -15.38
C PHE A 238 6.21 5.81 -15.39
N GLU A 239 7.09 6.75 -15.09
CA GLU A 239 8.52 6.51 -14.90
C GLU A 239 8.87 6.76 -13.44
N GLY A 240 9.30 5.74 -12.71
CA GLY A 240 9.65 5.85 -11.31
C GLY A 240 9.49 4.54 -10.55
N TYR A 241 9.76 4.60 -9.26
CA TYR A 241 9.55 3.43 -8.39
C TYR A 241 8.06 3.21 -8.13
N TRP A 242 7.60 2.00 -8.38
CA TRP A 242 6.28 1.52 -8.01
C TRP A 242 6.34 0.06 -7.62
N LYS A 243 5.67 -0.31 -6.51
CA LYS A 243 5.59 -1.70 -6.05
C LYS A 243 4.25 -1.98 -5.39
N ASP A 244 3.53 -3.00 -5.87
CA ASP A 244 2.41 -3.61 -5.17
C ASP A 244 2.96 -4.45 -4.01
N VAL A 245 2.74 -3.99 -2.79
CA VAL A 245 3.16 -4.68 -1.57
C VAL A 245 2.07 -5.62 -1.05
N GLY A 246 1.45 -6.37 -1.96
CA GLY A 246 0.34 -7.28 -1.70
C GLY A 246 0.72 -8.64 -1.14
N THR A 247 2.00 -9.00 -1.13
CA THR A 247 2.51 -10.24 -0.55
C THR A 247 3.59 -9.95 0.49
N LEU A 248 3.90 -10.92 1.35
CA LEU A 248 4.94 -10.78 2.37
C LEU A 248 6.31 -10.49 1.76
N ASP A 249 6.66 -11.23 0.70
CA ASP A 249 7.92 -11.05 -0.02
C ASP A 249 8.00 -9.65 -0.64
N SER A 250 6.95 -9.20 -1.35
CA SER A 250 6.96 -7.87 -1.96
C SER A 250 6.99 -6.74 -0.92
N LEU A 251 6.37 -6.93 0.26
CA LEU A 251 6.47 -5.98 1.36
C LEU A 251 7.88 -5.93 1.95
N TRP A 252 8.51 -7.10 2.14
CA TRP A 252 9.90 -7.18 2.61
C TRP A 252 10.85 -6.57 1.60
N ASP A 253 10.77 -6.97 0.33
CA ASP A 253 11.58 -6.43 -0.76
C ASP A 253 11.49 -4.91 -0.87
N ALA A 254 10.27 -4.34 -0.81
CA ALA A 254 10.08 -2.89 -0.87
C ALA A 254 10.78 -2.16 0.28
N ASN A 255 10.84 -2.76 1.48
CA ASN A 255 11.60 -2.20 2.60
C ASN A 255 13.12 -2.33 2.37
N MET A 256 13.59 -3.41 1.75
CA MET A 256 15.01 -3.59 1.40
C MET A 256 15.42 -2.66 0.24
N ASP A 257 14.54 -2.43 -0.73
CA ASP A 257 14.75 -1.46 -1.82
C ASP A 257 15.10 -0.06 -1.27
N MET A 258 14.47 0.35 -0.17
CA MET A 258 14.77 1.62 0.50
C MET A 258 16.23 1.74 0.97
N LEU A 259 16.88 0.61 1.27
CA LEU A 259 18.27 0.54 1.72
C LEU A 259 19.27 0.37 0.56
N SER A 260 18.77 0.14 -0.65
CA SER A 260 19.59 -0.17 -1.82
C SER A 260 19.78 1.08 -2.68
N PRO A 261 21.00 1.62 -2.80
CA PRO A 261 21.29 2.69 -3.75
C PRO A 261 20.90 2.25 -5.18
N GLY A 262 20.13 3.07 -5.89
CA GLY A 262 19.73 2.76 -7.27
C GLY A 262 18.40 2.01 -7.43
N SER A 263 17.72 1.60 -6.36
CA SER A 263 16.35 1.03 -6.43
C SER A 263 15.30 2.01 -6.99
N GLY A 264 15.60 3.32 -6.92
CA GLY A 264 14.65 4.39 -7.28
C GLY A 264 13.75 4.84 -6.12
N LEU A 265 13.66 4.11 -5.03
CA LEU A 265 12.89 4.49 -3.85
C LEU A 265 13.70 5.42 -2.93
N ASN A 266 13.55 6.73 -3.10
CA ASN A 266 14.19 7.72 -2.25
C ASN A 266 13.16 8.39 -1.32
N LEU A 267 13.10 7.96 -0.05
CA LEU A 267 12.23 8.54 0.99
C LEU A 267 12.86 9.76 1.69
N LEU A 268 14.14 10.07 1.39
CA LEU A 268 14.84 11.25 1.91
C LEU A 268 14.69 12.47 0.99
N ASP A 269 14.02 12.32 -0.14
CA ASP A 269 13.76 13.40 -1.08
C ASP A 269 12.94 14.52 -0.44
N LYS A 270 13.52 15.74 -0.47
CA LYS A 270 12.89 16.93 0.10
C LYS A 270 11.91 17.61 -0.86
N LYS A 271 12.02 17.35 -2.16
CA LYS A 271 11.16 17.95 -3.18
C LYS A 271 9.81 17.25 -3.29
N TRP A 272 9.81 15.92 -3.14
CA TRP A 272 8.60 15.11 -3.11
C TRP A 272 8.53 14.33 -1.79
N ARG A 273 8.09 15.01 -0.74
CA ARG A 273 8.06 14.44 0.61
C ARG A 273 6.88 13.51 0.79
N ILE A 274 7.13 12.35 1.41
CA ILE A 274 6.07 11.51 1.96
C ILE A 274 5.78 11.99 3.38
N TYR A 275 4.54 12.37 3.63
CA TYR A 275 4.01 12.76 4.93
C TYR A 275 3.47 11.52 5.65
N GLY A 276 3.29 11.59 6.95
CA GLY A 276 2.70 10.51 7.72
C GLY A 276 2.60 10.90 9.19
N ARG A 277 1.68 10.26 9.90
CA ARG A 277 1.49 10.47 11.32
C ARG A 277 2.64 9.83 12.09
N THR A 278 3.52 10.66 12.64
CA THR A 278 4.65 10.19 13.44
C THR A 278 4.33 10.39 14.92
N PRO A 279 4.42 9.36 15.76
CA PRO A 279 4.24 9.51 17.20
C PRO A 279 5.36 10.35 17.80
N THR A 280 5.07 10.98 18.94
CA THR A 280 6.08 11.65 19.73
C THR A 280 6.98 10.58 20.36
N CYS A 281 8.24 10.57 19.95
CA CYS A 281 9.26 9.64 20.43
C CYS A 281 10.51 10.40 20.83
N PRO A 282 11.27 9.90 21.84
CA PRO A 282 12.59 10.44 22.15
C PRO A 282 13.55 10.23 20.95
N PRO A 283 14.73 10.87 20.96
CA PRO A 283 15.79 10.52 20.01
C PRO A 283 16.12 9.04 20.05
N THR A 284 16.59 8.50 18.93
CA THR A 284 17.15 7.14 18.89
C THR A 284 18.47 7.10 19.68
N TYR A 285 18.62 6.08 20.51
CA TYR A 285 19.82 5.82 21.28
C TYR A 285 20.54 4.57 20.77
N ILE A 286 21.81 4.73 20.39
CA ILE A 286 22.72 3.63 20.04
C ILE A 286 23.71 3.52 21.16
N GLY A 287 23.72 2.38 21.90
CA GLY A 287 24.58 2.14 23.03
C GLY A 287 26.02 1.84 22.62
N PRO A 288 26.94 1.75 23.60
CA PRO A 288 28.37 1.54 23.33
C PRO A 288 28.70 0.25 22.55
N ALA A 289 27.88 -0.79 22.71
CA ALA A 289 28.00 -2.06 21.96
C ALA A 289 27.07 -2.13 20.74
N GLY A 290 26.33 -1.08 20.48
CA GLY A 290 25.42 -1.00 19.31
C GLY A 290 26.21 -0.82 18.01
N ASP A 291 26.05 -1.73 17.07
CA ASP A 291 26.65 -1.66 15.73
C ASP A 291 25.56 -1.59 14.64
N VAL A 292 25.60 -0.54 13.83
CA VAL A 292 24.57 -0.29 12.81
C VAL A 292 25.21 -0.12 11.45
N GLY A 293 24.86 -1.01 10.51
CA GLY A 293 25.34 -0.97 9.12
C GLY A 293 24.20 -1.00 8.11
N ASN A 294 24.21 -0.11 7.11
CA ASN A 294 23.25 -0.02 6.00
C ASN A 294 21.79 -0.26 6.43
N SER A 295 21.31 0.49 7.42
CA SER A 295 19.99 0.28 8.02
C SER A 295 19.23 1.60 8.20
N ALA A 296 17.90 1.54 8.12
CA ALA A 296 17.03 2.67 8.42
C ALA A 296 16.47 2.53 9.84
N ILE A 297 16.78 3.48 10.71
CA ILE A 297 16.35 3.46 12.11
C ILE A 297 15.50 4.68 12.41
N ALA A 298 14.25 4.44 12.78
CA ALA A 298 13.30 5.49 13.11
C ALA A 298 13.52 6.05 14.53
N LYS A 299 12.80 7.12 14.89
CA LYS A 299 12.89 7.76 16.22
C LYS A 299 12.44 6.82 17.34
N GLY A 300 13.01 7.02 18.52
CA GLY A 300 12.66 6.30 19.73
C GLY A 300 13.21 4.88 19.81
N CYS A 301 14.05 4.47 18.89
CA CYS A 301 14.70 3.16 18.97
C CYS A 301 15.82 3.15 20.01
N THR A 302 16.01 2.00 20.66
CA THR A 302 17.17 1.70 21.51
C THR A 302 17.91 0.54 20.88
N VAL A 303 19.19 0.76 20.47
CA VAL A 303 20.01 -0.25 19.82
C VAL A 303 21.23 -0.52 20.68
N LEU A 304 21.27 -1.68 21.33
CA LEU A 304 22.36 -2.14 22.17
C LEU A 304 23.11 -3.33 21.54
N GLY A 305 22.61 -3.88 20.46
CA GLY A 305 23.14 -5.01 19.68
C GLY A 305 23.49 -4.61 18.25
N GLU A 306 23.59 -5.60 17.38
CA GLU A 306 23.95 -5.43 15.97
C GLU A 306 22.70 -5.32 15.08
N VAL A 307 22.69 -4.34 14.15
CA VAL A 307 21.61 -4.14 13.17
C VAL A 307 22.23 -3.91 11.79
N LYS A 308 22.02 -4.82 10.85
CA LYS A 308 22.57 -4.73 9.49
C LYS A 308 21.50 -4.96 8.42
N ASN A 309 21.53 -4.16 7.35
CA ASN A 309 20.62 -4.27 6.20
C ASN A 309 19.16 -4.40 6.64
N SER A 310 18.72 -3.61 7.60
CA SER A 310 17.43 -3.77 8.26
C SER A 310 16.68 -2.45 8.44
N VAL A 311 15.36 -2.53 8.59
CA VAL A 311 14.49 -1.39 8.85
C VAL A 311 13.90 -1.53 10.25
N LEU A 312 14.26 -0.61 11.17
CA LEU A 312 13.66 -0.53 12.49
C LEU A 312 12.65 0.61 12.55
N SER A 313 11.40 0.28 12.84
CA SER A 313 10.33 1.26 13.05
C SER A 313 10.43 1.92 14.42
N TYR A 314 9.69 3.00 14.62
CA TYR A 314 9.75 3.80 15.84
C TYR A 314 9.49 2.99 17.12
N GLY A 315 10.24 3.32 18.17
CA GLY A 315 10.09 2.70 19.49
C GLY A 315 10.57 1.24 19.57
N THR A 316 11.33 0.75 18.59
CA THR A 316 11.91 -0.60 18.59
C THR A 316 13.09 -0.69 19.55
N THR A 317 13.24 -1.80 20.24
CA THR A 317 14.38 -2.10 21.12
C THR A 317 15.15 -3.31 20.60
N VAL A 318 16.46 -3.19 20.45
CA VAL A 318 17.40 -4.29 20.17
C VAL A 318 18.34 -4.41 21.35
N GLY A 319 18.25 -5.53 22.08
CA GLY A 319 18.97 -5.81 23.32
C GLY A 319 20.46 -6.09 23.11
N GLU A 320 21.21 -6.16 24.22
CA GLU A 320 22.64 -6.45 24.21
C GLU A 320 22.95 -7.82 23.58
N GLY A 321 23.91 -7.87 22.64
CA GLY A 321 24.29 -9.08 21.93
C GLY A 321 23.22 -9.65 21.01
N ALA A 322 22.09 -8.95 20.82
CA ALA A 322 21.12 -9.33 19.81
C ALA A 322 21.61 -8.96 18.40
N GLU A 323 21.23 -9.74 17.41
CA GLU A 323 21.61 -9.57 16.00
C GLU A 323 20.33 -9.45 15.14
N VAL A 324 20.22 -8.37 14.37
CA VAL A 324 19.11 -8.15 13.42
C VAL A 324 19.69 -7.91 12.03
N SER A 325 19.37 -8.79 11.08
CA SER A 325 19.88 -8.67 9.71
C SER A 325 18.80 -8.94 8.67
N TYR A 326 18.83 -8.18 7.56
CA TYR A 326 17.88 -8.31 6.44
C TYR A 326 16.43 -8.42 6.91
N SER A 327 16.05 -7.62 7.90
CA SER A 327 14.75 -7.75 8.57
C SER A 327 14.02 -6.44 8.68
N VAL A 328 12.68 -6.53 8.72
CA VAL A 328 11.79 -5.40 8.96
C VAL A 328 11.20 -5.56 10.37
N VAL A 329 11.55 -4.65 11.27
CA VAL A 329 11.05 -4.67 12.65
C VAL A 329 10.08 -3.53 12.83
N MET A 330 8.80 -3.87 13.02
CA MET A 330 7.67 -2.93 13.05
C MET A 330 7.55 -2.22 14.41
N PRO A 331 6.70 -1.18 14.52
CA PRO A 331 6.66 -0.29 15.68
C PRO A 331 6.53 -0.99 17.02
N GLY A 332 7.36 -0.55 17.98
CA GLY A 332 7.28 -1.00 19.38
C GLY A 332 7.68 -2.44 19.63
N ALA A 333 8.28 -3.13 18.65
CA ALA A 333 8.79 -4.48 18.84
C ALA A 333 10.06 -4.48 19.72
N VAL A 334 10.24 -5.54 20.49
CA VAL A 334 11.36 -5.74 21.41
C VAL A 334 12.10 -7.02 21.03
N ILE A 335 13.36 -6.88 20.65
CA ILE A 335 14.29 -7.98 20.44
C ILE A 335 15.17 -8.08 21.69
N GLU A 336 14.99 -9.13 22.49
CA GLU A 336 15.68 -9.27 23.78
C GLU A 336 17.17 -9.63 23.61
N PRO A 337 17.96 -9.49 24.68
CA PRO A 337 19.40 -9.80 24.65
C PRO A 337 19.71 -11.18 24.07
N GLY A 338 20.70 -11.22 23.17
CA GLY A 338 21.20 -12.44 22.53
C GLY A 338 20.29 -13.05 21.47
N ALA A 339 19.10 -12.49 21.23
CA ALA A 339 18.19 -13.00 20.18
C ALA A 339 18.73 -12.70 18.77
N LYS A 340 18.44 -13.59 17.81
CA LYS A 340 18.85 -13.48 16.41
C LYS A 340 17.63 -13.39 15.51
N VAL A 341 17.57 -12.35 14.69
CA VAL A 341 16.49 -12.13 13.73
C VAL A 341 17.09 -11.93 12.35
N SER A 342 16.80 -12.81 11.41
CA SER A 342 17.34 -12.70 10.05
C SER A 342 16.29 -13.07 9.01
N TYR A 343 16.22 -12.27 7.93
CA TYR A 343 15.24 -12.45 6.85
C TYR A 343 13.81 -12.64 7.39
N ALA A 344 13.39 -11.65 8.20
CA ALA A 344 12.11 -11.72 8.90
C ALA A 344 11.34 -10.40 8.84
N ILE A 345 10.02 -10.51 9.00
CA ILE A 345 9.13 -9.38 9.33
C ILE A 345 8.62 -9.61 10.76
N VAL A 346 9.04 -8.75 11.67
CA VAL A 346 8.60 -8.75 13.07
C VAL A 346 7.50 -7.70 13.22
N GLY A 347 6.28 -8.12 13.46
CA GLY A 347 5.09 -7.28 13.54
C GLY A 347 5.12 -6.27 14.69
N GLU A 348 4.13 -5.36 14.71
CA GLU A 348 4.01 -4.33 15.75
C GLU A 348 3.92 -4.96 17.14
N LYS A 349 4.64 -4.37 18.12
CA LYS A 349 4.62 -4.78 19.53
C LYS A 349 4.94 -6.25 19.78
N CYS A 350 5.62 -6.92 18.86
CA CYS A 350 6.15 -8.25 19.07
C CYS A 350 7.25 -8.28 20.12
N ARG A 351 7.42 -9.42 20.78
CA ARG A 351 8.53 -9.67 21.70
C ARG A 351 9.27 -10.93 21.28
N VAL A 352 10.53 -10.80 20.88
CA VAL A 352 11.43 -11.91 20.60
C VAL A 352 12.26 -12.15 21.84
N GLY A 353 12.04 -13.28 22.52
CA GLY A 353 12.61 -13.61 23.80
C GLY A 353 14.14 -13.79 23.76
N ARG A 354 14.77 -13.75 24.95
CA ARG A 354 16.22 -13.90 25.10
C ARG A 354 16.76 -15.14 24.40
N ASN A 355 17.83 -14.96 23.59
CA ASN A 355 18.47 -16.03 22.81
C ASN A 355 17.54 -16.78 21.84
N ALA A 356 16.35 -16.26 21.56
CA ALA A 356 15.49 -16.84 20.53
C ALA A 356 16.05 -16.58 19.12
N VAL A 357 15.69 -17.43 18.16
CA VAL A 357 16.11 -17.32 16.77
C VAL A 357 14.84 -17.18 15.90
N VAL A 358 14.80 -16.18 15.02
CA VAL A 358 13.67 -15.95 14.10
C VAL A 358 14.21 -15.85 12.67
N GLY A 359 13.73 -16.75 11.80
CA GLY A 359 14.15 -16.83 10.41
C GLY A 359 15.53 -17.42 10.22
N GLY A 360 16.15 -17.20 9.07
CA GLY A 360 17.47 -17.72 8.74
C GLY A 360 17.98 -17.22 7.40
N THR A 361 19.29 -17.23 7.20
CA THR A 361 19.93 -16.80 5.97
C THR A 361 19.60 -17.74 4.79
N PRO A 362 19.60 -17.25 3.54
CA PRO A 362 19.54 -18.11 2.37
C PRO A 362 20.61 -19.21 2.44
N GLY A 363 20.20 -20.47 2.19
CA GLY A 363 21.08 -21.65 2.31
C GLY A 363 21.15 -22.26 3.71
N SER A 364 20.52 -21.66 4.73
CA SER A 364 20.42 -22.27 6.07
C SER A 364 19.51 -23.52 6.09
N VAL A 365 18.60 -23.62 5.14
CA VAL A 365 17.70 -24.77 4.89
C VAL A 365 17.60 -25.01 3.38
N ASP A 366 16.95 -26.11 2.97
CA ASP A 366 16.66 -26.39 1.57
C ASP A 366 15.90 -25.22 0.91
N PHE A 367 16.18 -24.96 -0.36
CA PHE A 367 15.62 -23.81 -1.11
C PHE A 367 14.08 -23.74 -1.00
N ASP A 368 13.39 -24.87 -1.12
CA ASP A 368 11.92 -24.93 -1.04
C ASP A 368 11.35 -24.62 0.36
N LYS A 369 12.19 -24.72 1.38
CA LYS A 369 11.84 -24.46 2.78
C LYS A 369 12.26 -23.08 3.24
N TRP A 370 13.09 -22.37 2.48
CA TRP A 370 13.54 -21.03 2.81
C TRP A 370 12.48 -19.99 2.39
N GLY A 371 12.38 -18.94 3.17
CA GLY A 371 11.51 -17.79 2.91
C GLY A 371 11.50 -16.85 4.11
N ILE A 372 10.83 -15.72 3.98
CA ILE A 372 10.74 -14.73 5.05
C ILE A 372 9.91 -15.29 6.21
N ALA A 373 10.49 -15.27 7.42
CA ALA A 373 9.75 -15.59 8.64
C ALA A 373 8.90 -14.39 9.07
N VAL A 374 7.67 -14.62 9.55
CA VAL A 374 6.76 -13.52 9.88
C VAL A 374 6.13 -13.70 11.25
N LEU A 375 6.27 -12.69 12.10
CA LEU A 375 5.55 -12.59 13.37
C LEU A 375 4.41 -11.57 13.23
N GLY A 376 3.18 -12.01 13.45
CA GLY A 376 2.01 -11.12 13.45
C GLY A 376 2.04 -10.13 14.63
N PRO A 377 1.35 -8.99 14.55
CA PRO A 377 1.35 -7.98 15.61
C PRO A 377 1.04 -8.57 16.99
N GLY A 378 1.84 -8.19 18.01
CA GLY A 378 1.65 -8.64 19.40
C GLY A 378 2.10 -10.08 19.69
N THR A 379 2.75 -10.76 18.75
CA THR A 379 3.29 -12.11 18.96
C THR A 379 4.48 -12.09 19.93
N ALA A 380 4.51 -13.06 20.84
CA ALA A 380 5.65 -13.31 21.73
C ALA A 380 6.30 -14.66 21.39
N VAL A 381 7.61 -14.63 21.14
CA VAL A 381 8.46 -15.80 20.98
C VAL A 381 9.15 -16.05 22.31
N ALA A 382 9.13 -17.29 22.80
CA ALA A 382 9.73 -17.62 24.10
C ALA A 382 11.27 -17.53 24.06
N ALA A 383 11.88 -17.42 25.25
CA ALA A 383 13.35 -17.44 25.37
C ALA A 383 13.90 -18.77 24.83
N GLY A 384 14.94 -18.70 23.96
CA GLY A 384 15.60 -19.85 23.35
C GLY A 384 14.75 -20.58 22.27
N GLU A 385 13.56 -20.09 21.95
CA GLU A 385 12.70 -20.68 20.91
C GLU A 385 13.25 -20.34 19.52
N THR A 386 13.08 -21.28 18.58
CA THR A 386 13.46 -21.09 17.16
C THR A 386 12.22 -21.09 16.30
N ILE A 387 12.10 -20.02 15.51
CA ILE A 387 11.09 -19.86 14.44
C ILE A 387 11.82 -20.02 13.12
N GLU A 388 11.54 -21.11 12.45
CA GLU A 388 12.23 -21.47 11.20
C GLU A 388 11.91 -20.49 10.05
N PRO A 389 12.76 -20.42 9.00
CA PRO A 389 12.44 -19.69 7.78
C PRO A 389 11.07 -20.07 7.22
N LYS A 390 10.37 -19.10 6.58
CA LYS A 390 9.04 -19.27 5.99
C LYS A 390 7.90 -19.51 6.99
N MET A 391 8.18 -19.69 8.27
CA MET A 391 7.13 -19.82 9.28
C MET A 391 6.41 -18.50 9.55
N MET A 392 5.11 -18.59 9.82
CA MET A 392 4.28 -17.46 10.22
C MET A 392 3.60 -17.74 11.55
N LEU A 393 3.78 -16.84 12.53
CA LEU A 393 3.12 -16.94 13.83
C LEU A 393 2.12 -15.79 14.02
N GLY A 394 0.90 -16.13 14.42
CA GLY A 394 -0.11 -15.17 14.85
C GLY A 394 -0.07 -14.88 16.36
N VAL A 395 -0.91 -13.95 16.81
CA VAL A 395 -1.01 -13.48 18.23
C VAL A 395 -1.17 -14.62 19.25
N SER A 396 -1.78 -15.73 18.85
CA SER A 396 -1.96 -16.90 19.73
C SER A 396 -0.71 -17.79 19.86
N GLY A 397 0.42 -17.42 19.25
CA GLY A 397 1.61 -18.26 19.14
C GLY A 397 1.40 -19.49 18.27
N LYS A 398 0.28 -19.58 17.55
CA LYS A 398 0.00 -20.70 16.64
C LYS A 398 0.56 -20.39 15.27
N GLU A 399 1.17 -21.42 14.68
CA GLU A 399 1.57 -21.39 13.26
C GLU A 399 0.34 -21.14 12.38
N VAL A 400 0.47 -20.18 11.46
CA VAL A 400 -0.49 -19.93 10.39
C VAL A 400 0.16 -20.36 9.09
N ARG A 401 -0.49 -21.25 8.35
CA ARG A 401 -0.03 -21.67 7.02
C ARG A 401 -0.72 -20.88 5.93
N PRO A 402 -0.02 -20.59 4.82
CA PRO A 402 -0.58 -19.88 3.67
C PRO A 402 -1.75 -20.64 3.03
#